data_16c5849c616ff20d3c78299d1f964411
#
_entry.id   16c5849c616ff20d3c78299d1f964411
#
_cell.length_a   1.000
_cell.length_b   1.000
_cell.length_c   1.000
_cell.angle_alpha   90.00
_cell.angle_beta   90.00
_cell.angle_gamma   90.00
#
_symmetry.space_group_name_H-M   'P 1'
#
loop_
_entity.id
_entity.type
_entity.pdbx_description
1 polymer ?
#
loop_
_entity_poly.entity_id
_entity_poly.type
_entity_poly.pdbx_seq_one_letter_code
_entity_poly.pdbx_strand_id
1 'polypeptide(L)'
;MTDALAAPGRKIAEKGQHNLASLTYKAVSDMIRHRRLKGGHVIVEARLAETLGISRTPLREALQRLEGEGLVRKGDGRNYVVRQVDVGEYLQSLK
;
A
#
# COMPACT_ATOMS: atom_id res chain seq x y z
N MET A 1 11.55 -15.13 11.43
CA MET A 1 11.64 -14.55 10.88
C MET A 1 10.88 -13.58 10.89
N THR A 2 10.43 -13.40 11.35
CA THR A 2 9.95 -12.53 11.61
C THR A 2 10.11 -11.43 11.14
N ASP A 3 10.94 -11.33 10.82
CA ASP A 3 11.23 -10.36 10.23
C ASP A 3 10.97 -10.51 8.88
N ALA A 4 9.92 -11.03 8.44
CA ALA A 4 9.54 -11.19 7.11
C ALA A 4 9.50 -9.88 6.38
N LEU A 5 9.13 -8.80 7.03
CA LEU A 5 9.17 -7.50 6.38
C LEU A 5 10.53 -6.87 6.52
N ALA A 6 11.19 -7.08 7.62
CA ALA A 6 12.47 -6.45 7.85
C ALA A 6 13.53 -7.01 6.93
N ALA A 7 13.57 -8.32 6.76
CA ALA A 7 14.57 -8.91 5.90
C ALA A 7 14.37 -8.53 4.44
N PRO A 8 13.15 -8.63 3.89
CA PRO A 8 12.94 -8.14 2.54
C PRO A 8 13.21 -6.65 2.41
N GLY A 9 12.88 -5.88 3.42
CA GLY A 9 13.14 -4.46 3.38
C GLY A 9 14.60 -4.15 3.28
N ARG A 10 15.42 -4.89 3.99
CA ARG A 10 16.84 -4.67 3.96
C ARG A 10 17.42 -5.03 2.60
N LYS A 11 17.00 -6.17 2.04
CA LYS A 11 17.45 -6.57 0.73
C LYS A 11 17.02 -5.59 -0.34
N ILE A 12 15.83 -5.08 -0.19
CA ILE A 12 15.31 -4.14 -1.15
C ILE A 12 16.13 -2.88 -1.15
N ALA A 13 16.48 -2.38 0.02
CA ALA A 13 17.29 -1.19 0.12
C ALA A 13 18.63 -1.38 -0.59
N GLU A 14 19.17 -2.58 -0.53
CA GLU A 14 20.43 -2.88 -1.20
C GLU A 14 20.28 -2.92 -2.70
N LYS A 15 19.09 -3.22 -3.20
CA LYS A 15 18.87 -3.35 -4.63
C LYS A 15 18.43 -2.07 -5.30
N GLY A 16 18.12 -1.05 -4.53
CA GLY A 16 17.73 0.21 -5.11
C GLY A 16 16.27 0.54 -4.90
N GLN A 17 15.95 1.79 -5.09
CA GLN A 17 14.65 2.30 -4.71
C GLN A 17 13.51 1.86 -5.61
N HIS A 18 13.75 1.68 -6.91
CA HIS A 18 12.64 1.28 -7.75
C HIS A 18 12.21 -0.15 -7.45
N ASN A 19 13.13 -1.02 -7.02
CA ASN A 19 12.76 -2.34 -6.57
C ASN A 19 12.00 -2.27 -5.26
N LEU A 20 12.40 -1.34 -4.41
CA LEU A 20 11.73 -1.16 -3.13
C LEU A 20 10.31 -0.67 -3.36
N ALA A 21 10.12 0.26 -4.28
CA ALA A 21 8.78 0.75 -4.58
C ALA A 21 7.88 -0.37 -5.11
N SER A 22 8.41 -1.23 -5.98
CA SER A 22 7.63 -2.34 -6.52
C SER A 22 7.25 -3.34 -5.46
N LEU A 23 8.18 -3.67 -4.59
CA LEU A 23 7.87 -4.61 -3.52
C LEU A 23 6.94 -4.00 -2.48
N THR A 24 7.08 -2.71 -2.24
CA THR A 24 6.18 -2.00 -1.35
C THR A 24 4.77 -1.99 -1.93
N TYR A 25 4.67 -1.73 -3.23
CA TYR A 25 3.38 -1.77 -3.92
C TYR A 25 2.72 -3.13 -3.72
N LYS A 26 3.47 -4.20 -3.93
CA LYS A 26 2.92 -5.53 -3.79
C LYS A 26 2.49 -5.80 -2.36
N ALA A 27 3.30 -5.40 -1.39
CA ALA A 27 2.97 -5.62 0.01
C ALA A 27 1.69 -4.88 0.40
N VAL A 28 1.58 -3.61 0.03
CA VAL A 28 0.42 -2.82 0.39
C VAL A 28 -0.81 -3.31 -0.36
N SER A 29 -0.63 -3.67 -1.63
CA SER A 29 -1.72 -4.22 -2.42
C SER A 29 -2.27 -5.49 -1.77
N ASP A 30 -1.39 -6.36 -1.28
CA ASP A 30 -1.82 -7.57 -0.61
C ASP A 30 -2.54 -7.26 0.69
N MET A 31 -2.09 -6.26 1.43
CA MET A 31 -2.77 -5.86 2.66
C MET A 31 -4.19 -5.40 2.38
N ILE A 32 -4.40 -4.72 1.27
CA ILE A 32 -5.73 -4.26 0.89
C ILE A 32 -6.58 -5.45 0.46
N ARG A 33 -6.02 -6.33 -0.36
CA ARG A 33 -6.76 -7.47 -0.87
C ARG A 33 -7.15 -8.45 0.21
N HIS A 34 -6.31 -8.59 1.22
CA HIS A 34 -6.60 -9.51 2.32
C HIS A 34 -7.26 -8.79 3.49
N ARG A 35 -7.71 -7.56 3.25
CA ARG A 35 -8.47 -6.79 4.21
C ARG A 35 -7.76 -6.48 5.50
N ARG A 36 -6.45 -6.49 5.48
CA ARG A 36 -5.68 -5.99 6.61
C ARG A 36 -5.79 -4.48 6.66
N LEU A 37 -5.92 -3.87 5.48
CA LEU A 37 -6.27 -2.46 5.37
C LEU A 37 -7.67 -2.43 4.78
N LYS A 38 -8.63 -2.17 5.63
CA LYS A 38 -10.05 -2.23 5.22
C LYS A 38 -10.45 -1.01 4.43
N GLY A 39 -11.53 -1.15 3.68
CA GLY A 39 -12.08 -0.02 2.95
C GLY A 39 -12.40 1.11 3.90
N GLY A 40 -12.05 2.33 3.52
CA GLY A 40 -12.21 3.50 4.36
C GLY A 40 -11.09 3.75 5.33
N HIS A 41 -10.14 2.81 5.46
CA HIS A 41 -9.01 3.00 6.35
C HIS A 41 -8.13 4.14 5.86
N VAL A 42 -7.70 4.99 6.77
CA VAL A 42 -6.83 6.10 6.43
C VAL A 42 -5.39 5.65 6.60
N ILE A 43 -4.64 5.66 5.50
CA ILE A 43 -3.24 5.32 5.51
C ILE A 43 -2.45 6.60 5.76
N VAL A 44 -1.80 6.67 6.89
CA VAL A 44 -0.91 7.78 7.21
C VAL A 44 0.47 7.39 6.71
N GLU A 45 0.95 8.09 5.70
CA GLU A 45 2.19 7.75 5.02
C GLU A 45 3.35 7.50 5.98
N ALA A 46 3.55 8.42 6.91
CA ALA A 46 4.68 8.31 7.84
C ALA A 46 4.57 7.06 8.72
N ARG A 47 3.37 6.76 9.16
CA ARG A 47 3.16 5.59 10.01
C ARG A 47 3.36 4.30 9.27
N LEU A 48 2.85 4.21 8.06
CA LEU A 48 2.99 2.99 7.29
C LEU A 48 4.45 2.79 6.90
N ALA A 49 5.16 3.85 6.56
CA ALA A 49 6.57 3.74 6.25
C ALA A 49 7.34 3.19 7.46
N GLU A 50 6.99 3.67 8.64
CA GLU A 50 7.63 3.19 9.85
C GLU A 50 7.31 1.72 10.09
N THR A 51 6.06 1.33 9.92
CA THR A 51 5.64 -0.05 10.11
C THR A 51 6.36 -0.99 9.14
N LEU A 52 6.54 -0.55 7.92
CA LEU A 52 7.19 -1.37 6.91
C LEU A 52 8.71 -1.27 6.96
N GLY A 53 9.25 -0.35 7.75
CA GLY A 53 10.68 -0.21 7.87
C GLY A 53 11.34 0.37 6.64
N ILE A 54 10.67 1.25 5.93
CA ILE A 54 11.18 1.85 4.71
C ILE A 54 11.03 3.36 4.78
N SER A 55 11.73 4.04 3.87
CA SER A 55 11.57 5.48 3.78
C SER A 55 10.24 5.82 3.11
N ARG A 56 9.87 7.09 3.15
CA ARG A 56 8.59 7.51 2.60
C ARG A 56 8.57 7.53 1.08
N THR A 57 9.71 7.75 0.45
CA THR A 57 9.75 7.90 -1.00
C THR A 57 9.25 6.66 -1.74
N PRO A 58 9.76 5.46 -1.48
CA PRO A 58 9.25 4.27 -2.16
C PRO A 58 7.80 3.98 -1.77
N LEU A 59 7.41 4.30 -0.55
CA LEU A 59 6.02 4.10 -0.15
C LEU A 59 5.11 5.05 -0.91
N ARG A 60 5.51 6.32 -1.04
CA ARG A 60 4.71 7.29 -1.78
C ARG A 60 4.53 6.86 -3.23
N GLU A 61 5.60 6.35 -3.84
CA GLU A 61 5.52 5.87 -5.21
C GLU A 61 4.55 4.70 -5.32
N ALA A 62 4.60 3.79 -4.35
CA ALA A 62 3.69 2.66 -4.33
C ALA A 62 2.25 3.12 -4.15
N LEU A 63 2.02 4.07 -3.26
CA LEU A 63 0.67 4.57 -3.01
C LEU A 63 0.13 5.33 -4.22
N GLN A 64 0.99 6.05 -4.93
CA GLN A 64 0.56 6.73 -6.15
C GLN A 64 0.16 5.74 -7.21
N ARG A 65 0.86 4.62 -7.30
CA ARG A 65 0.51 3.58 -8.24
C ARG A 65 -0.84 2.95 -7.87
N LEU A 66 -1.06 2.70 -6.58
CA LEU A 66 -2.33 2.15 -6.13
C LEU A 66 -3.45 3.14 -6.36
N GLU A 67 -3.17 4.43 -6.23
CA GLU A 67 -4.16 5.45 -6.53
C GLU A 67 -4.53 5.42 -8.00
N GLY A 68 -3.55 5.27 -8.87
CA GLY A 68 -3.82 5.17 -10.29
C GLY A 68 -4.66 3.97 -10.65
N GLU A 69 -4.59 2.93 -9.83
CA GLU A 69 -5.39 1.74 -10.04
C GLU A 69 -6.74 1.78 -9.33
N GLY A 70 -6.99 2.84 -8.58
CA GLY A 70 -8.27 2.99 -7.90
C GLY A 70 -8.39 2.24 -6.58
N LEU A 71 -7.29 1.70 -6.06
CA LEU A 71 -7.34 0.96 -4.80
C LEU A 71 -7.27 1.89 -3.60
N VAL A 72 -6.68 3.06 -3.75
CA VAL A 72 -6.67 4.08 -2.72
C VAL A 72 -6.95 5.41 -3.38
N ARG A 73 -7.33 6.40 -2.60
CA ARG A 73 -7.48 7.76 -3.08
C ARG A 73 -6.75 8.69 -2.14
N LYS A 74 -6.37 9.83 -2.65
CA LYS A 74 -5.65 10.80 -1.85
C LYS A 74 -6.60 11.39 -0.82
N GLY A 75 -6.13 11.45 0.41
CA GLY A 75 -6.88 12.10 1.47
C GLY A 75 -6.25 13.43 1.79
N ASP A 76 -6.42 13.87 3.05
CA ASP A 76 -5.86 15.13 3.48
C ASP A 76 -4.36 15.01 3.66
N GLY A 77 -3.63 16.05 3.27
CA GLY A 77 -2.19 16.09 3.45
C GLY A 77 -1.51 14.96 2.71
N ARG A 78 -0.73 14.17 3.43
CA ARG A 78 -0.01 13.05 2.82
C ARG A 78 -0.64 11.73 3.18
N ASN A 79 -1.94 11.75 3.41
CA ASN A 79 -2.67 10.53 3.74
C ASN A 79 -3.36 9.99 2.51
N TYR A 80 -3.67 8.71 2.55
CA TYR A 80 -4.45 8.05 1.52
C TYR A 80 -5.57 7.29 2.19
N VAL A 81 -6.65 7.03 1.46
CA VAL A 81 -7.79 6.31 2.00
C VAL A 81 -8.03 5.10 1.14
N VAL A 82 -8.14 3.95 1.77
CA VAL A 82 -8.39 2.70 1.05
C VAL A 82 -9.81 2.77 0.47
N ARG A 83 -9.92 2.44 -0.81
CA ARG A 83 -11.21 2.48 -1.47
C ARG A 83 -12.17 1.49 -0.83
N GLN A 84 -13.40 1.95 -0.66
CA GLN A 84 -14.44 1.11 -0.12
C GLN A 84 -15.24 0.55 -1.29
N VAL A 85 -15.39 -0.75 -1.37
CA VAL A 85 -16.13 -1.37 -2.46
C VAL A 85 -17.50 -1.73 -1.95
N ASP A 86 -18.52 -1.21 -2.61
CA ASP A 86 -19.89 -1.53 -2.29
C ASP A 86 -20.20 -2.90 -2.84
N VAL A 87 -20.83 -3.75 -2.03
CA VAL A 87 -21.17 -5.11 -2.44
C VAL A 87 -22.06 -5.08 -3.68
N GLY A 88 -22.99 -4.14 -3.74
CA GLY A 88 -23.85 -4.02 -4.91
C GLY A 88 -23.07 -3.73 -6.17
N GLU A 89 -22.09 -2.84 -6.06
CA GLU A 89 -21.23 -2.51 -7.18
C GLU A 89 -20.44 -3.73 -7.63
N TYR A 90 -19.92 -4.47 -6.69
CA TYR A 90 -19.17 -5.67 -6.98
C TYR A 90 -20.02 -6.70 -7.71
N LEU A 91 -21.23 -6.92 -7.22
CA LEU A 91 -22.12 -7.88 -7.85
C LEU A 91 -22.51 -7.46 -9.26
N GLN A 92 -22.67 -6.16 -9.49
CA GLN A 92 -22.95 -5.69 -10.83
C GLN A 92 -21.80 -5.93 -11.79
N SER A 93 -20.59 -5.79 -11.32
CA SER A 93 -19.45 -6.00 -12.21
C SER A 93 -19.22 -7.45 -12.53
N LEU A 94 -19.86 -8.36 -11.82
CA LEU A 94 -19.77 -9.77 -12.16
C LEU A 94 -20.67 -10.17 -13.31
N LYS A 95 -21.55 -9.32 -13.71
CA LYS A 95 -22.39 -9.61 -14.85
C LYS A 95 -21.66 -9.28 -16.16
#